data_38be8efd8614894077f1270b1ad6af30
#
_entry.id   38be8efd8614894077f1270b1ad6af30
#
_cell.length_a   1.000
_cell.length_b   1.000
_cell.length_c   1.000
_cell.angle_alpha   90.00
_cell.angle_beta   90.00
_cell.angle_gamma   90.00
#
_symmetry.space_group_name_H-M   'P 1'
#
loop_
_entity.id
_entity.type
_entity.pdbx_description
1 polymer ?
#
loop_
_entity_poly.entity_id
_entity_poly.type
_entity_poly.pdbx_seq_one_letter_code
_entity_poly.pdbx_strand_id
1 'polypeptide(L)'
;MVGMGISQIQPEHMGAPAAKYAHAVKVDGAQSMVFTSGVVPTMPDGTVPPSLEGQTRVVWANLLEILRASQMGVTNIVSITTYVVASDTLTADLATVMAVRDEVMADHRAASTLVTVPALARAEWLIEISLVAAS
;
A
#
# COMPACT_ATOMS: atom_id res chain seq x y z
N MET A 1 10.52 18.20 24.18
CA MET A 1 10.79 17.12 23.20
C MET A 1 9.64 17.06 22.20
N VAL A 2 9.96 17.13 20.93
CA VAL A 2 8.96 17.05 19.87
C VAL A 2 8.81 15.60 19.44
N GLY A 3 7.62 15.03 19.58
CA GLY A 3 7.31 13.70 19.09
C GLY A 3 7.26 13.65 17.57
N MET A 4 7.28 12.45 17.00
CA MET A 4 7.10 12.23 15.57
C MET A 4 5.67 12.60 15.17
N GLY A 5 5.54 13.27 14.03
CA GLY A 5 4.26 13.63 13.47
C GLY A 5 4.15 13.24 12.01
N ILE A 6 3.02 12.64 11.64
CA ILE A 6 2.65 12.34 10.26
C ILE A 6 1.42 13.19 9.94
N SER A 7 1.54 14.06 8.94
CA SER A 7 0.48 15.03 8.58
C SER A 7 0.11 14.89 7.12
N GLN A 8 -1.19 14.84 6.83
CA GLN A 8 -1.69 14.90 5.46
C GLN A 8 -1.58 16.33 4.94
N ILE A 9 -1.17 16.49 3.70
CA ILE A 9 -1.06 17.77 3.02
C ILE A 9 -2.16 17.86 1.98
N GLN A 10 -3.06 18.83 2.15
CA GLN A 10 -4.13 19.14 1.20
C GLN A 10 -4.02 20.62 0.82
N PRO A 11 -3.28 20.95 -0.26
CA PRO A 11 -3.14 22.36 -0.67
C PRO A 11 -4.49 22.96 -1.06
N GLU A 12 -4.65 24.24 -0.75
CA GLU A 12 -5.90 24.98 -1.01
C GLU A 12 -6.22 25.01 -2.51
N HIS A 13 -5.20 25.07 -3.37
CA HIS A 13 -5.38 25.18 -4.81
C HIS A 13 -5.32 23.85 -5.56
N MET A 14 -5.48 22.74 -4.86
CA MET A 14 -5.61 21.42 -5.45
C MET A 14 -7.01 20.85 -5.18
N GLY A 15 -7.55 20.13 -6.16
CA GLY A 15 -8.75 19.35 -5.95
C GLY A 15 -8.52 18.27 -4.86
N ALA A 16 -9.61 17.84 -4.23
CA ALA A 16 -9.53 16.74 -3.26
C ALA A 16 -9.02 15.46 -3.92
N PRO A 17 -8.35 14.55 -3.16
CA PRO A 17 -7.97 13.25 -3.69
C PRO A 17 -9.18 12.49 -4.26
N ALA A 18 -8.97 11.78 -5.37
CA ALA A 18 -10.03 11.06 -6.06
C ALA A 18 -10.52 9.82 -5.31
N ALA A 19 -9.79 9.39 -4.27
CA ALA A 19 -10.10 8.21 -3.47
C ALA A 19 -9.59 8.41 -2.05
N LYS A 20 -9.52 7.33 -1.26
CA LYS A 20 -9.13 7.41 0.16
C LYS A 20 -7.61 7.38 0.34
N TYR A 21 -6.96 8.43 -0.14
CA TYR A 21 -5.52 8.66 0.05
C TYR A 21 -5.25 10.15 0.30
N ALA A 22 -4.03 10.48 0.74
CA ALA A 22 -3.58 11.86 0.87
C ALA A 22 -2.80 12.27 -0.39
N HIS A 23 -2.90 13.54 -0.82
CA HIS A 23 -2.04 14.04 -1.91
C HIS A 23 -0.56 13.96 -1.55
N ALA A 24 -0.25 14.25 -0.29
CA ALA A 24 1.10 14.14 0.24
C ALA A 24 1.04 13.91 1.73
N VAL A 25 2.13 13.43 2.28
CA VAL A 25 2.29 13.25 3.72
C VAL A 25 3.61 13.88 4.13
N LYS A 26 3.56 14.69 5.18
CA LYS A 26 4.75 15.28 5.80
C LYS A 26 5.08 14.48 7.06
N VAL A 27 6.34 14.14 7.22
CA VAL A 27 6.84 13.45 8.41
C VAL A 27 7.82 14.35 9.13
N ASP A 28 7.57 14.62 10.40
CA ASP A 28 8.46 15.40 11.27
C ASP A 28 8.96 14.52 12.41
N GLY A 29 10.26 14.60 12.71
CA GLY A 29 10.82 13.98 13.90
C GLY A 29 10.87 12.47 13.91
N ALA A 30 10.88 11.81 12.76
CA ALA A 30 10.99 10.36 12.70
C ALA A 30 12.35 9.87 13.21
N GLN A 31 12.34 8.86 14.08
CA GLN A 31 13.54 8.19 14.56
C GLN A 31 13.84 6.93 13.79
N SER A 32 12.83 6.29 13.22
CA SER A 32 12.97 5.05 12.47
C SER A 32 12.11 5.09 11.20
N MET A 33 12.65 4.51 10.14
CA MET A 33 11.91 4.38 8.88
C MET A 33 12.05 2.96 8.35
N VAL A 34 10.98 2.49 7.74
CA VAL A 34 10.94 1.20 7.05
C VAL A 34 10.66 1.45 5.57
N PHE A 35 11.51 0.88 4.72
CA PHE A 35 11.33 0.87 3.28
C PHE A 35 11.17 -0.60 2.86
N THR A 36 10.00 -0.98 2.38
CA THR A 36 9.84 -2.37 1.93
C THR A 36 10.32 -2.54 0.50
N SER A 37 10.69 -3.75 0.16
CA SER A 37 10.74 -4.18 -1.23
C SER A 37 9.33 -4.17 -1.81
N GLY A 38 9.19 -4.39 -3.12
CA GLY A 38 7.91 -4.76 -3.69
C GLY A 38 7.48 -6.11 -3.13
N VAL A 39 6.42 -6.12 -2.34
CA VAL A 39 5.91 -7.31 -1.69
C VAL A 39 4.95 -8.02 -2.63
N VAL A 40 5.15 -9.31 -2.80
CA VAL A 40 4.44 -10.16 -3.76
C VAL A 40 3.50 -11.13 -3.04
N PRO A 41 2.51 -11.70 -3.75
CA PRO A 41 1.42 -12.46 -3.11
C PRO A 41 1.81 -13.90 -2.78
N THR A 42 2.98 -14.11 -2.19
CA THR A 42 3.46 -15.43 -1.78
C THR A 42 3.09 -15.69 -0.33
N MET A 43 2.38 -16.78 -0.10
CA MET A 43 2.01 -17.23 1.24
C MET A 43 3.22 -17.88 1.93
N PRO A 44 3.18 -18.06 3.28
CA PRO A 44 4.31 -18.68 4.00
C PRO A 44 4.72 -20.04 3.49
N ASP A 45 3.80 -20.82 2.92
CA ASP A 45 4.10 -22.14 2.34
C ASP A 45 4.62 -22.07 0.90
N GLY A 46 4.80 -20.86 0.35
CA GLY A 46 5.30 -20.64 -1.01
C GLY A 46 4.22 -20.62 -2.09
N THR A 47 2.96 -20.88 -1.75
CA THR A 47 1.86 -20.84 -2.72
C THR A 47 1.37 -19.42 -2.99
N VAL A 48 0.71 -19.24 -4.14
CA VAL A 48 0.16 -17.95 -4.59
C VAL A 48 -1.34 -18.16 -4.87
N PRO A 49 -2.22 -17.34 -4.27
CA PRO A 49 -3.66 -17.45 -4.57
C PRO A 49 -3.93 -17.18 -6.06
N PRO A 50 -4.94 -17.85 -6.64
CA PRO A 50 -5.24 -17.67 -8.08
C PRO A 50 -5.97 -16.36 -8.40
N SER A 51 -6.70 -15.77 -7.45
CA SER A 51 -7.49 -14.56 -7.69
C SER A 51 -6.75 -13.30 -7.29
N LEU A 52 -7.05 -12.19 -7.96
CA LEU A 52 -6.50 -10.89 -7.61
C LEU A 52 -6.88 -10.48 -6.18
N GLU A 53 -8.14 -10.71 -5.77
CA GLU A 53 -8.55 -10.39 -4.40
C GLU A 53 -7.72 -11.18 -3.38
N GLY A 54 -7.59 -12.50 -3.58
CA GLY A 54 -6.78 -13.35 -2.70
C GLY A 54 -5.33 -12.90 -2.65
N GLN A 55 -4.74 -12.57 -3.80
CA GLN A 55 -3.38 -12.07 -3.88
C GLN A 55 -3.22 -10.74 -3.15
N THR A 56 -4.16 -9.82 -3.34
CA THR A 56 -4.11 -8.50 -2.68
C THR A 56 -4.16 -8.65 -1.16
N ARG A 57 -5.00 -9.56 -0.65
CA ARG A 57 -5.08 -9.84 0.78
C ARG A 57 -3.78 -10.43 1.32
N VAL A 58 -3.14 -11.33 0.58
CA VAL A 58 -1.85 -11.91 0.98
C VAL A 58 -0.75 -10.84 1.00
N VAL A 59 -0.68 -9.97 -0.02
CA VAL A 59 0.30 -8.88 -0.05
C VAL A 59 0.13 -7.98 1.18
N TRP A 60 -1.10 -7.59 1.51
CA TRP A 60 -1.34 -6.77 2.71
C TRP A 60 -1.03 -7.51 4.00
N ALA A 61 -1.34 -8.79 4.10
CA ALA A 61 -0.96 -9.59 5.27
C ALA A 61 0.56 -9.62 5.44
N ASN A 62 1.30 -9.78 4.35
CA ASN A 62 2.77 -9.76 4.38
C ASN A 62 3.30 -8.37 4.78
N LEU A 63 2.74 -7.30 4.25
CA LEU A 63 3.12 -5.93 4.63
C LEU A 63 2.87 -5.66 6.11
N LEU A 64 1.72 -6.10 6.63
CA LEU A 64 1.40 -5.94 8.06
C LEU A 64 2.37 -6.74 8.94
N GLU A 65 2.84 -7.91 8.50
CA GLU A 65 3.86 -8.68 9.21
C GLU A 65 5.21 -7.94 9.23
N ILE A 66 5.60 -7.30 8.14
CA ILE A 66 6.81 -6.46 8.09
C ILE A 66 6.70 -5.31 9.09
N LEU A 67 5.55 -4.63 9.09
CA LEU A 67 5.31 -3.52 10.03
C LEU A 67 5.36 -4.01 11.47
N ARG A 68 4.69 -5.12 11.76
CA ARG A 68 4.69 -5.71 13.11
C ARG A 68 6.11 -6.07 13.56
N ALA A 69 6.91 -6.67 12.68
CA ALA A 69 8.31 -7.00 12.98
C ALA A 69 9.15 -5.73 13.23
N SER A 70 8.72 -4.59 12.73
CA SER A 70 9.35 -3.29 12.91
C SER A 70 8.74 -2.50 14.07
N GLN A 71 7.84 -3.09 14.85
CA GLN A 71 7.12 -2.44 15.95
C GLN A 71 6.27 -1.27 15.44
N MET A 72 5.71 -1.41 14.25
CA MET A 72 4.85 -0.42 13.59
C MET A 72 3.51 -1.03 13.22
N GLY A 73 2.58 -0.19 12.84
CA GLY A 73 1.26 -0.58 12.33
C GLY A 73 0.83 0.31 11.18
N VAL A 74 -0.43 0.18 10.79
CA VAL A 74 -1.02 0.90 9.67
C VAL A 74 -0.87 2.41 9.80
N THR A 75 -1.02 2.97 11.02
CA THR A 75 -0.91 4.41 11.24
C THR A 75 0.50 4.96 11.03
N ASN A 76 1.49 4.10 10.91
CA ASN A 76 2.87 4.49 10.59
C ASN A 76 3.12 4.56 9.09
N ILE A 77 2.21 4.10 8.23
CA ILE A 77 2.41 4.09 6.79
C ILE A 77 2.39 5.52 6.26
N VAL A 78 3.46 5.89 5.54
CA VAL A 78 3.66 7.22 4.95
C VAL A 78 3.26 7.22 3.48
N SER A 79 3.71 6.23 2.72
CA SER A 79 3.41 6.14 1.29
C SER A 79 3.29 4.68 0.83
N ILE A 80 2.46 4.49 -0.18
CA ILE A 80 2.17 3.18 -0.77
C ILE A 80 2.32 3.31 -2.27
N THR A 81 3.01 2.34 -2.88
CA THR A 81 3.07 2.20 -4.34
C THR A 81 2.54 0.83 -4.73
N THR A 82 1.52 0.83 -5.56
CA THR A 82 0.81 -0.39 -5.99
C THR A 82 0.95 -0.58 -7.49
N TYR A 83 1.35 -1.78 -7.88
CA TYR A 83 1.48 -2.21 -9.27
C TYR A 83 0.46 -3.32 -9.52
N VAL A 84 -0.43 -3.13 -10.49
CA VAL A 84 -1.46 -4.11 -10.87
C VAL A 84 -1.26 -4.50 -12.33
N VAL A 85 -1.24 -5.80 -12.61
CA VAL A 85 -1.14 -6.28 -13.99
C VAL A 85 -2.43 -5.94 -14.74
N ALA A 86 -2.28 -5.28 -15.88
CA ALA A 86 -3.41 -4.90 -16.73
C ALA A 86 -4.13 -6.15 -17.26
N SER A 87 -5.46 -6.09 -17.32
CA SER A 87 -6.32 -7.18 -17.80
C SER A 87 -7.54 -6.62 -18.52
N ASP A 88 -8.33 -7.51 -19.12
CA ASP A 88 -9.58 -7.15 -19.78
C ASP A 88 -10.65 -6.68 -18.77
N THR A 89 -10.47 -6.96 -17.48
CA THR A 89 -11.39 -6.57 -16.40
C THR A 89 -10.77 -5.48 -15.51
N LEU A 90 -9.99 -4.57 -16.09
CA LEU A 90 -9.17 -3.62 -15.33
C LEU A 90 -10.00 -2.76 -14.36
N THR A 91 -11.14 -2.24 -14.79
CA THR A 91 -11.97 -1.39 -13.91
C THR A 91 -12.42 -2.15 -12.66
N ALA A 92 -12.89 -3.39 -12.83
CA ALA A 92 -13.30 -4.23 -11.71
C ALA A 92 -12.11 -4.63 -10.84
N ASP A 93 -10.97 -4.91 -11.46
CA ASP A 93 -9.74 -5.26 -10.77
C ASP A 93 -9.26 -4.12 -9.87
N LEU A 94 -9.23 -2.90 -10.38
CA LEU A 94 -8.84 -1.73 -9.58
C LEU A 94 -9.80 -1.49 -8.43
N ALA A 95 -11.10 -1.68 -8.65
CA ALA A 95 -12.09 -1.58 -7.57
C ALA A 95 -11.82 -2.61 -6.46
N THR A 96 -11.48 -3.85 -6.82
CA THR A 96 -11.12 -4.90 -5.87
C THR A 96 -9.87 -4.52 -5.06
N VAL A 97 -8.82 -4.08 -5.73
CA VAL A 97 -7.56 -3.67 -5.08
C VAL A 97 -7.81 -2.52 -4.11
N MET A 98 -8.56 -1.51 -4.54
CA MET A 98 -8.86 -0.33 -3.71
C MET A 98 -9.74 -0.70 -2.51
N ALA A 99 -10.70 -1.60 -2.67
CA ALA A 99 -11.55 -2.05 -1.58
C ALA A 99 -10.76 -2.74 -0.47
N VAL A 100 -9.82 -3.61 -0.83
CA VAL A 100 -8.95 -4.29 0.15
C VAL A 100 -8.05 -3.28 0.84
N ARG A 101 -7.44 -2.35 0.08
CA ARG A 101 -6.62 -1.28 0.67
C ARG A 101 -7.42 -0.47 1.69
N ASP A 102 -8.61 -0.04 1.33
CA ASP A 102 -9.44 0.80 2.19
C ASP A 102 -9.84 0.07 3.48
N GLU A 103 -10.11 -1.24 3.38
CA GLU A 103 -10.40 -2.07 4.54
C GLU A 103 -9.18 -2.13 5.49
N VAL A 104 -7.99 -2.36 4.97
CA VAL A 104 -6.75 -2.46 5.76
C VAL A 104 -6.38 -1.11 6.37
N MET A 105 -6.45 -0.04 5.58
CA MET A 105 -6.03 1.29 6.00
C MET A 105 -7.03 1.96 6.95
N ALA A 106 -8.28 1.55 6.95
CA ALA A 106 -9.36 2.15 7.75
C ALA A 106 -9.39 3.68 7.56
N ASP A 107 -9.22 4.45 8.64
CA ASP A 107 -9.25 5.92 8.57
C ASP A 107 -7.90 6.55 8.24
N HIS A 108 -6.83 5.75 8.20
CA HIS A 108 -5.50 6.28 7.94
C HIS A 108 -5.33 6.58 6.44
N ARG A 109 -4.80 7.74 6.12
CA ARG A 109 -4.55 8.19 4.75
C ARG A 109 -3.06 8.38 4.53
N ALA A 110 -2.47 7.55 3.68
CA ALA A 110 -1.09 7.70 3.23
C ALA A 110 -1.06 8.31 1.82
N ALA A 111 0.09 8.83 1.42
CA ALA A 111 0.34 9.12 0.01
C ALA A 111 0.28 7.80 -0.77
N SER A 112 -0.33 7.81 -1.95
CA SER A 112 -0.55 6.58 -2.71
C SER A 112 -0.36 6.79 -4.20
N THR A 113 0.38 5.88 -4.83
CA THR A 113 0.51 5.78 -6.28
C THR A 113 0.04 4.39 -6.68
N LEU A 114 -0.86 4.32 -7.67
CA LEU A 114 -1.30 3.06 -8.24
C LEU A 114 -1.13 3.14 -9.75
N VAL A 115 -0.38 2.19 -10.31
CA VAL A 115 -0.15 2.11 -11.75
C VAL A 115 -0.40 0.69 -12.23
N THR A 116 -0.73 0.56 -13.50
CA THR A 116 -0.85 -0.74 -14.16
C THR A 116 0.42 -1.05 -14.93
N VAL A 117 0.75 -2.33 -14.99
CA VAL A 117 1.94 -2.82 -15.68
C VAL A 117 1.55 -3.99 -16.60
N PRO A 118 2.30 -4.26 -17.68
CA PRO A 118 2.00 -5.40 -18.55
C PRO A 118 2.22 -6.75 -17.85
N ALA A 119 3.18 -6.85 -16.93
CA ALA A 119 3.52 -8.08 -16.23
C ALA A 119 4.37 -7.74 -15.01
N LEU A 120 4.40 -8.67 -14.06
CA LEU A 120 5.35 -8.65 -12.94
C LEU A 120 6.43 -9.70 -13.18
N ALA A 121 7.36 -9.84 -12.22
CA ALA A 121 8.53 -10.70 -12.39
C ALA A 121 8.18 -12.19 -12.57
N ARG A 122 7.01 -12.62 -12.10
CA ARG A 122 6.47 -13.97 -12.36
C ARG A 122 5.08 -13.86 -12.95
N ALA A 123 4.75 -14.77 -13.87
CA ALA A 123 3.48 -14.74 -14.62
C ALA A 123 2.26 -14.88 -13.72
N GLU A 124 2.36 -15.61 -12.61
CA GLU A 124 1.25 -15.81 -11.66
C GLU A 124 0.98 -14.62 -10.76
N TRP A 125 1.91 -13.67 -10.65
CA TRP A 125 1.73 -12.49 -9.81
C TRP A 125 0.90 -11.43 -10.55
N LEU A 126 -0.19 -10.99 -9.92
CA LEU A 126 -1.11 -10.00 -10.48
C LEU A 126 -0.99 -8.65 -9.79
N ILE A 127 -0.33 -8.59 -8.63
CA ILE A 127 -0.18 -7.38 -7.83
C ILE A 127 1.13 -7.41 -7.05
N GLU A 128 1.70 -6.22 -6.86
CA GLU A 128 2.88 -6.00 -6.03
C GLU A 128 2.72 -4.66 -5.34
N ILE A 129 3.05 -4.59 -4.05
CA ILE A 129 2.94 -3.34 -3.28
C ILE A 129 4.23 -3.12 -2.49
N SER A 130 4.75 -1.89 -2.55
CA SER A 130 5.79 -1.42 -1.65
C SER A 130 5.26 -0.28 -0.79
N LEU A 131 5.84 -0.09 0.38
CA LEU A 131 5.47 1.04 1.22
C LEU A 131 6.65 1.59 2.01
N VAL A 132 6.45 2.81 2.51
CA VAL A 132 7.36 3.47 3.45
C VAL A 132 6.56 3.76 4.72
N ALA A 133 7.16 3.47 5.87
CA ALA A 133 6.57 3.75 7.17
C ALA A 133 7.58 4.45 8.07
N ALA A 134 7.10 5.16 9.07
CA ALA A 134 7.93 5.95 9.98
C ALA A 134 7.36 5.93 11.40
N SER A 135 8.29 5.99 12.36
CA SER A 135 7.94 6.16 13.77
C SER A 135 8.92 7.04 14.50
#